data_f9f73e1aba7beb134de921409547d4d2
#
_entry.id   f9f73e1aba7beb134de921409547d4d2
#
_cell.length_a   1.000
_cell.length_b   1.000
_cell.length_c   1.000
_cell.angle_alpha   90.00
_cell.angle_beta   90.00
_cell.angle_gamma   90.00
#
_symmetry.space_group_name_H-M   'P 1'
#
loop_
_entity.id
_entity.type
_entity.pdbx_description
1 polymer ?
#
loop_
_entity_poly.entity_id
_entity_poly.type
_entity_poly.pdbx_seq_one_letter_code
_entity_poly.pdbx_strand_id
1 'polypeptide(L)'
;MPDIPVEFILFALTLIGVAVFHHKTFEVAVTGLIVITLYKLLFSQFGEAGAGVVGLAGHLRHEWVTIANLGGLLLGFAVLSAHFEQSRVPKVLPRFLPSDWLGPLMLLVMVFVLSSFLDNIAAALIGGAMAHSLFPKVHIGYIAAIVAASNAGGSGSVVGDTTTTMMWIDGVAPIEVLHAYVAAGVALFVCGIPAAIQQHSSSKMIRTPAAGAVIDTARVVIVVAILATAIVVNVVVNVRFSEHSHKLPFLAMGVWAAILATAPLRQPDWNAFRSSIKGTIFLLCLVMSASMMPVEKLPSPSWVTALILGFVSAVFDNIPLTALALEQGGYDWGMLAYTVGFGGSMIWFGSSAGVAITNLYPNARSVGQWLRHGWHVAVAYVVGFFVLLALIGWQPGNTRHHVVNPRAGGGAPAVAGDK
;
A
#
# COMPACT_ATOMS: atom_id res chain seq x y z
N MET A 1 19.67 -24.40 15.60
CA MET A 1 18.82 -23.30 15.09
C MET A 1 18.92 -23.37 13.59
N PRO A 2 17.87 -23.25 12.80
CA PRO A 2 18.03 -23.14 11.37
C PRO A 2 18.93 -21.93 11.07
N ASP A 3 19.96 -22.13 10.25
CA ASP A 3 20.85 -21.03 9.87
C ASP A 3 20.06 -20.00 9.08
N ILE A 4 19.90 -18.79 9.64
CA ILE A 4 19.22 -17.69 8.97
C ILE A 4 20.08 -17.27 7.78
N PRO A 5 19.57 -17.30 6.54
CA PRO A 5 20.30 -16.83 5.38
C PRO A 5 20.81 -15.40 5.54
N VAL A 6 22.03 -15.16 5.10
CA VAL A 6 22.67 -13.84 5.19
C VAL A 6 21.85 -12.77 4.42
N GLU A 7 21.19 -13.18 3.33
CA GLU A 7 20.29 -12.32 2.55
C GLU A 7 19.21 -11.69 3.41
N PHE A 8 18.56 -12.45 4.29
CA PHE A 8 17.54 -11.91 5.22
C PHE A 8 18.14 -10.96 6.24
N ILE A 9 19.38 -11.21 6.70
CA ILE A 9 20.07 -10.31 7.62
C ILE A 9 20.34 -8.97 6.92
N LEU A 10 20.87 -9.01 5.69
CA LEU A 10 21.13 -7.80 4.90
C LEU A 10 19.85 -7.04 4.57
N PHE A 11 18.78 -7.75 4.23
CA PHE A 11 17.48 -7.15 3.97
C PHE A 11 16.88 -6.52 5.23
N ALA A 12 16.90 -7.22 6.37
CA ALA A 12 16.46 -6.69 7.66
C ALA A 12 17.26 -5.44 8.08
N LEU A 13 18.58 -5.46 7.89
CA LEU A 13 19.43 -4.29 8.13
C LEU A 13 19.08 -3.11 7.22
N THR A 14 18.73 -3.38 5.96
CA THR A 14 18.24 -2.35 5.03
C THR A 14 16.93 -1.75 5.53
N LEU A 15 15.96 -2.57 5.94
CA LEU A 15 14.67 -2.10 6.47
C LEU A 15 14.84 -1.32 7.78
N ILE A 16 15.69 -1.80 8.71
CA ILE A 16 16.06 -1.08 9.93
C ILE A 16 16.74 0.25 9.58
N GLY A 17 17.64 0.24 8.61
CA GLY A 17 18.29 1.45 8.12
C GLY A 17 17.30 2.48 7.59
N VAL A 18 16.29 2.05 6.81
CA VAL A 18 15.21 2.91 6.32
C VAL A 18 14.40 3.50 7.48
N ALA A 19 14.05 2.68 8.47
CA ALA A 19 13.29 3.12 9.65
C ALA A 19 14.07 4.12 10.52
N VAL A 20 15.38 3.90 10.72
CA VAL A 20 16.24 4.76 11.55
C VAL A 20 16.63 6.04 10.80
N PHE A 21 17.03 5.93 9.54
CA PHE A 21 17.48 7.05 8.72
C PHE A 21 16.38 7.60 7.80
N HIS A 22 15.20 7.84 8.36
CA HIS A 22 14.01 8.26 7.61
C HIS A 22 14.18 9.53 6.73
N HIS A 23 15.24 10.34 6.95
CA HIS A 23 15.60 11.46 6.05
C HIS A 23 16.47 11.05 4.85
N LYS A 24 17.00 9.81 4.84
CA LYS A 24 17.89 9.26 3.81
C LYS A 24 17.39 7.90 3.29
N THR A 25 16.07 7.73 3.27
CA THR A 25 15.45 6.44 2.90
C THR A 25 15.86 5.98 1.51
N PHE A 26 15.96 6.90 0.56
CA PHE A 26 16.39 6.63 -0.81
C PHE A 26 17.83 6.09 -0.85
N GLU A 27 18.77 6.78 -0.19
CA GLU A 27 20.18 6.38 -0.16
C GLU A 27 20.36 5.03 0.53
N VAL A 28 19.63 4.78 1.62
CA VAL A 28 19.66 3.51 2.34
C VAL A 28 19.13 2.36 1.48
N ALA A 29 18.00 2.54 0.81
CA ALA A 29 17.41 1.50 -0.03
C ALA A 29 18.30 1.16 -1.23
N VAL A 30 18.87 2.18 -1.91
CA VAL A 30 19.83 1.97 -3.00
C VAL A 30 21.09 1.24 -2.52
N THR A 31 21.63 1.65 -1.36
CA THR A 31 22.80 0.97 -0.77
C THR A 31 22.48 -0.47 -0.40
N GLY A 32 21.31 -0.72 0.21
CA GLY A 32 20.85 -2.07 0.55
C GLY A 32 20.72 -2.96 -0.68
N LEU A 33 20.08 -2.46 -1.74
CA LEU A 33 19.98 -3.18 -3.01
C LEU A 33 21.35 -3.53 -3.58
N ILE A 34 22.29 -2.58 -3.61
CA ILE A 34 23.66 -2.81 -4.10
C ILE A 34 24.36 -3.88 -3.26
N VAL A 35 24.29 -3.78 -1.93
CA VAL A 35 24.95 -4.74 -1.01
C VAL A 35 24.36 -6.14 -1.18
N ILE A 36 23.05 -6.29 -1.22
CA ILE A 36 22.36 -7.57 -1.42
C ILE A 36 22.75 -8.17 -2.77
N THR A 37 22.71 -7.35 -3.84
CA THR A 37 23.08 -7.80 -5.21
C THR A 37 24.53 -8.26 -5.25
N LEU A 38 25.46 -7.50 -4.66
CA LEU A 38 26.88 -7.87 -4.61
C LEU A 38 27.11 -9.16 -3.81
N TYR A 39 26.42 -9.31 -2.67
CA TYR A 39 26.50 -10.54 -1.89
C TYR A 39 26.02 -11.75 -2.73
N LYS A 40 24.88 -11.63 -3.42
CA LYS A 40 24.35 -12.70 -4.27
C LYS A 40 25.25 -13.01 -5.46
N LEU A 41 25.86 -11.99 -6.06
CA LEU A 41 26.83 -12.20 -7.16
C LEU A 41 28.06 -13.00 -6.74
N LEU A 42 28.51 -12.82 -5.49
CA LEU A 42 29.78 -13.40 -5.03
C LEU A 42 29.61 -14.70 -4.25
N PHE A 43 28.49 -14.85 -3.50
CA PHE A 43 28.36 -15.89 -2.48
C PHE A 43 27.07 -16.71 -2.56
N SER A 44 26.08 -16.31 -3.41
CA SER A 44 24.77 -16.96 -3.46
C SER A 44 24.26 -17.09 -4.90
N GLN A 45 22.98 -17.48 -5.05
CA GLN A 45 22.33 -17.67 -6.35
C GLN A 45 21.07 -16.79 -6.44
N PHE A 46 20.65 -16.46 -7.66
CA PHE A 46 19.41 -15.73 -7.96
C PHE A 46 18.26 -16.71 -8.24
N GLY A 47 17.88 -17.52 -7.24
CA GLY A 47 16.87 -18.57 -7.41
C GLY A 47 17.18 -19.51 -8.57
N GLU A 48 16.18 -19.78 -9.40
CA GLU A 48 16.32 -20.64 -10.60
C GLU A 48 17.18 -20.00 -11.72
N ALA A 49 17.38 -18.68 -11.71
CA ALA A 49 18.20 -17.99 -12.71
C ALA A 49 19.70 -18.31 -12.60
N GLY A 50 20.14 -18.94 -11.48
CA GLY A 50 21.52 -19.39 -11.29
C GLY A 50 22.40 -18.36 -10.57
N ALA A 51 23.73 -18.53 -10.71
CA ALA A 51 24.72 -17.73 -9.98
C ALA A 51 25.42 -16.70 -10.88
N GLY A 52 26.06 -15.71 -10.23
CA GLY A 52 26.90 -14.72 -10.89
C GLY A 52 26.13 -13.76 -11.80
N VAL A 53 26.82 -13.16 -12.77
CA VAL A 53 26.26 -12.14 -13.68
C VAL A 53 25.13 -12.69 -14.57
N VAL A 54 25.24 -13.96 -14.97
CA VAL A 54 24.18 -14.62 -15.78
C VAL A 54 22.92 -14.78 -14.96
N GLY A 55 23.05 -15.21 -13.69
CA GLY A 55 21.93 -15.29 -12.76
C GLY A 55 21.27 -13.93 -12.53
N LEU A 56 22.05 -12.87 -12.32
CA LEU A 56 21.53 -11.52 -12.18
C LEU A 56 20.76 -11.08 -13.44
N ALA A 57 21.32 -11.29 -14.62
CA ALA A 57 20.67 -10.93 -15.88
C ALA A 57 19.36 -11.71 -16.09
N GLY A 58 19.32 -12.99 -15.73
CA GLY A 58 18.12 -13.82 -15.76
C GLY A 58 17.04 -13.30 -14.81
N HIS A 59 17.43 -12.99 -13.56
CA HIS A 59 16.51 -12.43 -12.55
C HIS A 59 15.94 -11.07 -12.99
N LEU A 60 16.79 -10.15 -13.45
CA LEU A 60 16.33 -8.86 -13.98
C LEU A 60 15.38 -9.01 -15.18
N ARG A 61 15.65 -10.00 -16.06
CA ARG A 61 14.75 -10.30 -17.18
C ARG A 61 13.42 -10.90 -16.73
N HIS A 62 13.39 -11.57 -15.60
CA HIS A 62 12.15 -12.08 -15.02
C HIS A 62 11.32 -10.94 -14.41
N GLU A 63 11.96 -10.08 -13.61
CA GLU A 63 11.30 -9.04 -12.83
C GLU A 63 10.97 -7.75 -13.60
N TRP A 64 11.52 -7.53 -14.80
CA TRP A 64 11.45 -6.23 -15.48
C TRP A 64 10.01 -5.74 -15.72
N VAL A 65 9.07 -6.65 -16.03
CA VAL A 65 7.67 -6.28 -16.31
C VAL A 65 6.98 -5.82 -15.03
N THR A 66 7.19 -6.52 -13.91
CA THR A 66 6.68 -6.18 -12.58
C THR A 66 7.21 -4.82 -12.15
N ILE A 67 8.52 -4.62 -12.24
CA ILE A 67 9.19 -3.35 -11.88
C ILE A 67 8.72 -2.19 -12.78
N ALA A 68 8.60 -2.42 -14.09
CA ALA A 68 8.13 -1.39 -15.03
C ALA A 68 6.65 -1.04 -14.82
N ASN A 69 5.79 -2.03 -14.58
CA ASN A 69 4.39 -1.80 -14.21
C ASN A 69 4.29 -1.00 -12.90
N LEU A 70 4.97 -1.46 -11.86
CA LEU A 70 4.92 -0.81 -10.54
C LEU A 70 5.43 0.63 -10.62
N GLY A 71 6.60 0.85 -11.23
CA GLY A 71 7.18 2.19 -11.38
C GLY A 71 6.29 3.11 -12.22
N GLY A 72 5.77 2.61 -13.33
CA GLY A 72 4.85 3.36 -14.18
C GLY A 72 3.54 3.71 -13.50
N LEU A 73 2.97 2.80 -12.71
CA LEU A 73 1.74 3.05 -11.94
C LEU A 73 1.96 4.05 -10.81
N LEU A 74 3.03 3.91 -10.02
CA LEU A 74 3.36 4.85 -8.95
C LEU A 74 3.47 6.29 -9.48
N LEU A 75 4.18 6.49 -10.59
CA LEU A 75 4.31 7.79 -11.22
C LEU A 75 2.98 8.26 -11.85
N GLY A 76 2.22 7.36 -12.48
CA GLY A 76 0.91 7.68 -13.05
C GLY A 76 -0.12 8.06 -11.99
N PHE A 77 -0.15 7.35 -10.87
CA PHE A 77 -1.05 7.64 -9.75
C PHE A 77 -0.68 8.93 -9.00
N ALA A 78 0.59 9.32 -8.98
CA ALA A 78 0.98 10.64 -8.49
C ALA A 78 0.36 11.77 -9.35
N VAL A 79 0.35 11.61 -10.67
CA VAL A 79 -0.30 12.56 -11.58
C VAL A 79 -1.83 12.54 -11.42
N LEU A 80 -2.42 11.35 -11.27
CA LEU A 80 -3.86 11.19 -11.00
C LEU A 80 -4.25 11.89 -9.69
N SER A 81 -3.50 11.68 -8.62
CA SER A 81 -3.74 12.33 -7.33
C SER A 81 -3.68 13.86 -7.43
N ALA A 82 -2.73 14.40 -8.22
CA ALA A 82 -2.65 15.83 -8.48
C ALA A 82 -3.88 16.35 -9.26
N HIS A 83 -4.40 15.60 -10.24
CA HIS A 83 -5.65 15.94 -10.93
C HIS A 83 -6.82 15.99 -9.95
N PHE A 84 -6.92 15.00 -9.03
CA PHE A 84 -7.98 14.97 -8.03
C PHE A 84 -7.88 16.14 -7.05
N GLU A 85 -6.69 16.45 -6.54
CA GLU A 85 -6.48 17.59 -5.64
C GLU A 85 -6.85 18.92 -6.33
N GLN A 86 -6.40 19.10 -7.57
CA GLN A 86 -6.70 20.30 -8.37
C GLN A 86 -8.16 20.38 -8.85
N SER A 87 -8.94 19.29 -8.78
CA SER A 87 -10.38 19.29 -9.06
C SER A 87 -11.20 20.12 -8.07
N ARG A 88 -10.60 20.48 -6.92
CA ARG A 88 -11.21 21.19 -5.79
C ARG A 88 -12.32 20.40 -5.08
N VAL A 89 -12.55 19.13 -5.42
CA VAL A 89 -13.46 18.24 -4.67
C VAL A 89 -13.07 18.20 -3.20
N PRO A 90 -11.78 18.02 -2.80
CA PRO A 90 -11.40 18.02 -1.38
C PRO A 90 -11.75 19.31 -0.63
N LYS A 91 -11.80 20.46 -1.32
CA LYS A 91 -12.15 21.77 -0.72
C LYS A 91 -13.66 21.94 -0.50
N VAL A 92 -14.48 21.19 -1.23
CA VAL A 92 -15.95 21.27 -1.12
C VAL A 92 -16.50 20.27 -0.09
N LEU A 93 -15.85 19.13 0.04
CA LEU A 93 -16.27 18.04 0.92
C LEU A 93 -16.53 18.46 2.39
N PRO A 94 -15.71 19.33 3.03
CA PRO A 94 -15.91 19.76 4.41
C PRO A 94 -17.25 20.43 4.69
N ARG A 95 -17.94 20.95 3.67
CA ARG A 95 -19.27 21.61 3.83
C ARG A 95 -20.35 20.67 4.33
N PHE A 96 -20.18 19.36 4.08
CA PHE A 96 -21.16 18.34 4.42
C PHE A 96 -20.93 17.73 5.81
N LEU A 97 -19.87 18.13 6.52
CA LEU A 97 -19.53 17.57 7.81
C LEU A 97 -20.40 18.18 8.93
N PRO A 98 -21.00 17.35 9.84
CA PRO A 98 -21.64 17.83 11.07
C PRO A 98 -20.66 18.57 11.98
N SER A 99 -21.20 19.42 12.87
CA SER A 99 -20.36 20.22 13.80
C SER A 99 -20.07 19.51 15.13
N ASP A 100 -20.67 18.35 15.36
CA ASP A 100 -20.50 17.51 16.54
C ASP A 100 -19.36 16.48 16.33
N TRP A 101 -19.27 15.46 17.18
CA TRP A 101 -18.29 14.41 17.08
C TRP A 101 -18.42 13.53 15.81
N LEU A 102 -19.58 13.54 15.17
CA LEU A 102 -19.79 12.86 13.89
C LEU A 102 -19.01 13.54 12.76
N GLY A 103 -18.75 14.85 12.83
CA GLY A 103 -17.97 15.55 11.83
C GLY A 103 -16.56 14.98 11.65
N PRO A 104 -15.74 14.87 12.70
CA PRO A 104 -14.46 14.17 12.64
C PRO A 104 -14.59 12.71 12.18
N LEU A 105 -15.61 11.97 12.61
CA LEU A 105 -15.83 10.60 12.16
C LEU A 105 -16.11 10.52 10.64
N MET A 106 -17.00 11.39 10.15
CA MET A 106 -17.31 11.46 8.72
C MET A 106 -16.07 11.86 7.89
N LEU A 107 -15.19 12.70 8.41
CA LEU A 107 -13.92 12.99 7.74
C LEU A 107 -13.05 11.73 7.60
N LEU A 108 -12.99 10.88 8.63
CA LEU A 108 -12.27 9.58 8.53
C LEU A 108 -12.92 8.65 7.50
N VAL A 109 -14.25 8.57 7.48
CA VAL A 109 -15.00 7.81 6.46
C VAL A 109 -14.69 8.35 5.05
N MET A 110 -14.62 9.67 4.89
CA MET A 110 -14.25 10.28 3.60
C MET A 110 -12.81 9.94 3.20
N VAL A 111 -11.87 9.98 4.13
CA VAL A 111 -10.47 9.57 3.86
C VAL A 111 -10.42 8.09 3.43
N PHE A 112 -11.16 7.22 4.11
CA PHE A 112 -11.27 5.81 3.76
C PHE A 112 -11.81 5.63 2.33
N VAL A 113 -12.93 6.29 2.01
CA VAL A 113 -13.52 6.21 0.66
C VAL A 113 -12.57 6.79 -0.39
N LEU A 114 -11.92 7.92 -0.13
CA LEU A 114 -10.94 8.50 -1.05
C LEU A 114 -9.78 7.55 -1.31
N SER A 115 -9.26 6.90 -0.27
CA SER A 115 -8.15 5.96 -0.39
C SER A 115 -8.51 4.68 -1.13
N SER A 116 -9.80 4.35 -1.27
CA SER A 116 -10.22 3.23 -2.13
C SER A 116 -10.00 3.50 -3.63
N PHE A 117 -9.79 4.76 -4.01
CA PHE A 117 -9.63 5.19 -5.42
C PHE A 117 -8.34 5.97 -5.67
N LEU A 118 -7.75 6.51 -4.60
CA LEU A 118 -6.48 7.25 -4.63
C LEU A 118 -5.46 6.50 -3.81
N ASP A 119 -4.19 6.72 -4.12
CA ASP A 119 -3.09 6.24 -3.28
C ASP A 119 -3.28 6.68 -1.81
N ASN A 120 -2.98 5.77 -0.87
CA ASN A 120 -3.14 5.99 0.57
C ASN A 120 -2.36 7.21 1.08
N ILE A 121 -1.19 7.53 0.50
CA ILE A 121 -0.40 8.73 0.83
C ILE A 121 -1.19 9.99 0.49
N ALA A 122 -1.75 10.05 -0.72
CA ALA A 122 -2.55 11.19 -1.16
C ALA A 122 -3.81 11.36 -0.31
N ALA A 123 -4.52 10.27 -0.01
CA ALA A 123 -5.71 10.29 0.84
C ALA A 123 -5.40 10.77 2.26
N ALA A 124 -4.27 10.33 2.85
CA ALA A 124 -3.82 10.79 4.17
C ALA A 124 -3.47 12.29 4.18
N LEU A 125 -2.75 12.77 3.15
CA LEU A 125 -2.40 14.18 3.02
C LEU A 125 -3.63 15.07 2.84
N ILE A 126 -4.59 14.66 2.00
CA ILE A 126 -5.86 15.36 1.80
C ILE A 126 -6.63 15.40 3.13
N GLY A 127 -6.78 14.25 3.81
CA GLY A 127 -7.44 14.17 5.12
C GLY A 127 -6.74 15.02 6.18
N GLY A 128 -5.42 15.00 6.22
CA GLY A 128 -4.60 15.84 7.10
C GLY A 128 -4.78 17.34 6.82
N ALA A 129 -4.73 17.76 5.55
CA ALA A 129 -4.95 19.15 5.15
C ALA A 129 -6.37 19.63 5.48
N MET A 130 -7.39 18.77 5.28
CA MET A 130 -8.76 19.04 5.67
C MET A 130 -8.88 19.19 7.19
N ALA A 131 -8.29 18.28 7.96
CA ALA A 131 -8.26 18.37 9.42
C ALA A 131 -7.58 19.66 9.89
N HIS A 132 -6.47 20.05 9.26
CA HIS A 132 -5.77 21.30 9.57
C HIS A 132 -6.63 22.55 9.33
N SER A 133 -7.46 22.53 8.29
CA SER A 133 -8.36 23.66 7.97
C SER A 133 -9.60 23.70 8.86
N LEU A 134 -10.03 22.56 9.40
CA LEU A 134 -11.26 22.43 10.17
C LEU A 134 -11.05 22.56 11.68
N PHE A 135 -9.85 22.24 12.18
CA PHE A 135 -9.57 22.22 13.61
C PHE A 135 -8.39 23.14 13.95
N PRO A 136 -8.53 24.06 14.93
CA PRO A 136 -7.42 24.88 15.42
C PRO A 136 -6.25 24.05 15.95
N LYS A 137 -6.57 22.87 16.52
CA LYS A 137 -5.58 21.90 16.98
C LYS A 137 -6.04 20.50 16.61
N VAL A 138 -5.17 19.77 15.90
CA VAL A 138 -5.42 18.36 15.56
C VAL A 138 -4.77 17.46 16.60
N HIS A 139 -5.56 16.58 17.20
CA HIS A 139 -5.12 15.65 18.22
C HIS A 139 -4.27 14.52 17.60
N ILE A 140 -3.20 14.08 18.25
CA ILE A 140 -2.28 13.05 17.71
C ILE A 140 -3.00 11.74 17.43
N GLY A 141 -3.92 11.30 18.31
CA GLY A 141 -4.73 10.11 18.08
C GLY A 141 -5.64 10.24 16.84
N TYR A 142 -6.09 11.45 16.52
CA TYR A 142 -6.86 11.69 15.30
C TYR A 142 -5.98 11.68 14.04
N ILE A 143 -4.75 12.17 14.11
CA ILE A 143 -3.76 12.04 13.03
C ILE A 143 -3.49 10.55 12.75
N ALA A 144 -3.29 9.75 13.81
CA ALA A 144 -3.11 8.30 13.68
C ALA A 144 -4.33 7.63 13.02
N ALA A 145 -5.56 8.07 13.36
CA ALA A 145 -6.78 7.57 12.75
C ALA A 145 -6.94 7.99 11.27
N ILE A 146 -6.45 9.16 10.86
CA ILE A 146 -6.42 9.57 9.44
C ILE A 146 -5.51 8.61 8.65
N VAL A 147 -4.32 8.28 9.18
CA VAL A 147 -3.43 7.30 8.56
C VAL A 147 -4.08 5.91 8.52
N ALA A 148 -4.70 5.50 9.62
CA ALA A 148 -5.43 4.23 9.69
C ALA A 148 -6.58 4.16 8.68
N ALA A 149 -7.37 5.23 8.55
CA ALA A 149 -8.46 5.31 7.58
C ALA A 149 -7.96 5.27 6.13
N SER A 150 -6.84 5.94 5.83
CA SER A 150 -6.26 5.90 4.48
C SER A 150 -5.71 4.52 4.15
N ASN A 151 -4.95 3.89 5.04
CA ASN A 151 -4.43 2.54 4.82
C ASN A 151 -5.55 1.49 4.76
N ALA A 152 -6.60 1.63 5.61
CA ALA A 152 -7.78 0.77 5.58
C ALA A 152 -8.54 0.86 4.26
N GLY A 153 -8.76 2.08 3.75
CA GLY A 153 -9.45 2.30 2.48
C GLY A 153 -8.68 1.74 1.29
N GLY A 154 -7.35 1.84 1.31
CA GLY A 154 -6.48 1.27 0.29
C GLY A 154 -6.42 -0.25 0.32
N SER A 155 -6.46 -0.87 1.51
CA SER A 155 -6.22 -2.31 1.68
C SER A 155 -7.23 -3.23 0.99
N GLY A 156 -8.45 -2.77 0.73
CA GLY A 156 -9.48 -3.54 0.02
C GLY A 156 -9.60 -3.19 -1.48
N SER A 157 -8.80 -2.26 -1.99
CA SER A 157 -8.87 -1.81 -3.37
C SER A 157 -7.55 -2.06 -4.11
N VAL A 158 -7.61 -2.70 -5.26
CA VAL A 158 -6.43 -2.97 -6.10
C VAL A 158 -5.76 -1.72 -6.71
N VAL A 159 -6.37 -0.55 -6.55
CA VAL A 159 -5.84 0.74 -7.02
C VAL A 159 -5.62 1.76 -5.91
N GLY A 160 -6.03 1.44 -4.68
CA GLY A 160 -5.98 2.36 -3.54
C GLY A 160 -4.71 2.29 -2.71
N ASP A 161 -3.91 1.23 -2.86
CA ASP A 161 -2.63 1.05 -2.17
C ASP A 161 -1.63 0.39 -3.11
N THR A 162 -0.36 0.76 -2.98
CA THR A 162 0.74 0.14 -3.73
C THR A 162 0.82 -1.38 -3.46
N THR A 163 0.57 -1.83 -2.24
CA THR A 163 0.61 -3.26 -1.87
C THR A 163 -0.44 -4.07 -2.61
N THR A 164 -1.67 -3.60 -2.66
CA THR A 164 -2.76 -4.26 -3.38
C THR A 164 -2.61 -4.15 -4.89
N THR A 165 -2.02 -3.06 -5.37
CA THR A 165 -1.63 -2.91 -6.78
C THR A 165 -0.57 -3.95 -7.18
N MET A 166 0.42 -4.23 -6.31
CA MET A 166 1.41 -5.30 -6.52
C MET A 166 0.75 -6.67 -6.59
N MET A 167 -0.16 -6.99 -5.65
CA MET A 167 -0.95 -8.23 -5.68
C MET A 167 -1.70 -8.37 -7.00
N TRP A 168 -2.30 -7.30 -7.49
CA TRP A 168 -3.03 -7.29 -8.75
C TRP A 168 -2.13 -7.49 -9.97
N ILE A 169 -0.95 -6.85 -10.02
CA ILE A 169 0.07 -7.05 -11.06
C ILE A 169 0.51 -8.52 -11.09
N ASP A 170 0.71 -9.12 -9.91
CA ASP A 170 1.12 -10.52 -9.75
C ASP A 170 0.00 -11.54 -10.03
N GLY A 171 -1.20 -11.06 -10.32
CA GLY A 171 -2.34 -11.86 -10.79
C GLY A 171 -3.31 -12.32 -9.71
N VAL A 172 -3.21 -11.77 -8.51
CA VAL A 172 -4.24 -11.95 -7.47
C VAL A 172 -5.56 -11.38 -7.97
N ALA A 173 -6.64 -12.14 -7.84
CA ALA A 173 -7.95 -11.69 -8.28
C ALA A 173 -8.45 -10.52 -7.41
N PRO A 174 -9.01 -9.44 -8.00
CA PRO A 174 -9.52 -8.30 -7.23
C PRO A 174 -10.52 -8.69 -6.14
N ILE A 175 -11.32 -9.73 -6.39
CA ILE A 175 -12.33 -10.21 -5.42
C ILE A 175 -11.69 -10.73 -4.13
N GLU A 176 -10.50 -11.34 -4.21
CA GLU A 176 -9.77 -11.82 -3.02
C GLU A 176 -9.29 -10.63 -2.18
N VAL A 177 -8.78 -9.58 -2.82
CA VAL A 177 -8.37 -8.34 -2.13
C VAL A 177 -9.56 -7.62 -1.49
N LEU A 178 -10.74 -7.64 -2.13
CA LEU A 178 -11.96 -7.03 -1.59
C LEU A 178 -12.36 -7.59 -0.21
N HIS A 179 -11.98 -8.83 0.11
CA HIS A 179 -12.23 -9.40 1.44
C HIS A 179 -11.62 -8.55 2.57
N ALA A 180 -10.52 -7.84 2.31
CA ALA A 180 -9.91 -6.92 3.27
C ALA A 180 -10.87 -5.82 3.77
N TYR A 181 -11.87 -5.41 2.96
CA TYR A 181 -12.84 -4.40 3.37
C TYR A 181 -13.70 -4.82 4.56
N VAL A 182 -13.87 -6.12 4.82
CA VAL A 182 -14.57 -6.59 6.03
C VAL A 182 -13.79 -6.17 7.27
N ALA A 183 -12.48 -6.47 7.32
CA ALA A 183 -11.63 -6.05 8.43
C ALA A 183 -11.45 -4.53 8.47
N ALA A 184 -11.18 -3.92 7.33
CA ALA A 184 -10.94 -2.49 7.20
C ALA A 184 -12.15 -1.64 7.63
N GLY A 185 -13.36 -2.05 7.27
CA GLY A 185 -14.59 -1.40 7.71
C GLY A 185 -14.78 -1.47 9.22
N VAL A 186 -14.57 -2.66 9.81
CA VAL A 186 -14.62 -2.82 11.27
C VAL A 186 -13.55 -1.97 11.94
N ALA A 187 -12.33 -2.01 11.44
CA ALA A 187 -11.21 -1.26 11.99
C ALA A 187 -11.45 0.25 11.92
N LEU A 188 -12.03 0.75 10.82
CA LEU A 188 -12.38 2.16 10.67
C LEU A 188 -13.28 2.65 11.81
N PHE A 189 -14.31 1.89 12.19
CA PHE A 189 -15.20 2.28 13.28
C PHE A 189 -14.57 2.06 14.65
N VAL A 190 -13.84 0.97 14.86
CA VAL A 190 -13.17 0.68 16.14
C VAL A 190 -12.12 1.74 16.48
N CYS A 191 -11.34 2.22 15.52
CA CYS A 191 -10.39 3.31 15.77
C CYS A 191 -11.00 4.69 15.56
N GLY A 192 -11.91 4.85 14.60
CA GLY A 192 -12.46 6.14 14.21
C GLY A 192 -13.37 6.78 15.25
N ILE A 193 -14.21 5.99 15.93
CA ILE A 193 -15.12 6.53 16.97
C ILE A 193 -14.33 7.12 18.14
N PRO A 194 -13.39 6.39 18.78
CA PRO A 194 -12.58 6.98 19.84
C PRO A 194 -11.77 8.20 19.38
N ALA A 195 -11.18 8.13 18.18
CA ALA A 195 -10.41 9.23 17.62
C ALA A 195 -11.26 10.48 17.37
N ALA A 196 -12.47 10.30 16.84
CA ALA A 196 -13.41 11.39 16.59
C ALA A 196 -13.86 12.08 17.90
N ILE A 197 -14.12 11.28 18.95
CA ILE A 197 -14.46 11.79 20.28
C ILE A 197 -13.27 12.54 20.89
N GLN A 198 -12.05 11.98 20.80
CA GLN A 198 -10.83 12.65 21.25
C GLN A 198 -10.62 13.99 20.54
N GLN A 199 -10.80 14.02 19.22
CA GLN A 199 -10.66 15.25 18.43
C GLN A 199 -11.70 16.28 18.83
N HIS A 200 -12.96 15.90 18.89
CA HIS A 200 -14.05 16.81 19.26
C HIS A 200 -13.88 17.39 20.68
N SER A 201 -13.40 16.57 21.64
CA SER A 201 -13.13 17.00 23.00
C SER A 201 -11.89 17.89 23.10
N SER A 202 -10.87 17.65 22.27
CA SER A 202 -9.64 18.44 22.26
C SER A 202 -9.80 19.79 21.56
N SER A 203 -10.53 19.82 20.45
CA SER A 203 -10.71 21.02 19.63
C SER A 203 -11.95 20.88 18.77
N LYS A 204 -12.91 21.80 18.94
CA LYS A 204 -14.14 21.83 18.15
C LYS A 204 -13.87 22.28 16.72
N MET A 205 -14.70 21.79 15.79
CA MET A 205 -14.62 22.14 14.37
C MET A 205 -14.99 23.62 14.17
N ILE A 206 -14.16 24.32 13.39
CA ILE A 206 -14.47 25.67 12.91
C ILE A 206 -15.05 25.56 11.50
N ARG A 207 -16.25 26.06 11.30
CA ARG A 207 -16.82 26.21 9.96
C ARG A 207 -16.23 27.45 9.30
N THR A 208 -15.21 27.30 8.48
CA THR A 208 -14.79 28.35 7.55
C THR A 208 -15.70 28.27 6.33
N PRO A 209 -16.45 29.34 5.99
CA PRO A 209 -17.18 29.34 4.73
C PRO A 209 -16.19 29.18 3.60
N ALA A 210 -16.17 28.05 2.92
CA ALA A 210 -15.42 27.90 1.68
C ALA A 210 -16.15 28.72 0.60
N ALA A 211 -15.96 30.05 0.63
CA ALA A 211 -16.57 30.95 -0.32
C ALA A 211 -16.05 30.59 -1.73
N GLY A 212 -16.97 30.16 -2.59
CA GLY A 212 -16.75 30.15 -4.03
C GLY A 212 -15.90 29.01 -4.64
N ALA A 213 -15.56 27.93 -3.92
CA ALA A 213 -14.88 26.80 -4.55
C ALA A 213 -15.81 26.08 -5.54
N VAL A 214 -15.56 26.27 -6.83
CA VAL A 214 -16.25 25.56 -7.92
C VAL A 214 -15.44 24.33 -8.28
N ILE A 215 -16.09 23.15 -8.35
CA ILE A 215 -15.46 21.90 -8.75
C ILE A 215 -15.10 21.96 -10.24
N ASP A 216 -13.85 21.61 -10.58
CA ASP A 216 -13.43 21.38 -11.97
C ASP A 216 -13.85 19.95 -12.38
N THR A 217 -15.06 19.86 -12.95
CA THR A 217 -15.64 18.59 -13.39
C THR A 217 -14.81 17.89 -14.46
N ALA A 218 -14.07 18.66 -15.30
CA ALA A 218 -13.19 18.06 -16.30
C ALA A 218 -12.06 17.26 -15.63
N ARG A 219 -11.48 17.76 -14.54
CA ARG A 219 -10.47 17.01 -13.78
C ARG A 219 -11.03 15.76 -13.09
N VAL A 220 -12.27 15.84 -12.60
CA VAL A 220 -12.94 14.65 -12.02
C VAL A 220 -13.15 13.58 -13.10
N VAL A 221 -13.61 13.98 -14.29
CA VAL A 221 -13.77 13.05 -15.42
C VAL A 221 -12.43 12.43 -15.83
N ILE A 222 -11.34 13.19 -15.84
CA ILE A 222 -9.99 12.69 -16.13
C ILE A 222 -9.60 11.62 -15.11
N VAL A 223 -9.79 11.86 -13.81
CA VAL A 223 -9.48 10.88 -12.75
C VAL A 223 -10.28 9.59 -12.97
N VAL A 224 -11.58 9.71 -13.19
CA VAL A 224 -12.44 8.54 -13.47
C VAL A 224 -12.00 7.80 -14.73
N ALA A 225 -11.64 8.52 -15.79
CA ALA A 225 -11.16 7.92 -17.04
C ALA A 225 -9.85 7.14 -16.85
N ILE A 226 -8.88 7.69 -16.11
CA ILE A 226 -7.60 7.01 -15.83
C ILE A 226 -7.85 5.75 -15.00
N LEU A 227 -8.66 5.82 -13.93
CA LEU A 227 -8.99 4.65 -13.09
C LEU A 227 -9.75 3.58 -13.89
N ALA A 228 -10.77 3.98 -14.66
CA ALA A 228 -11.51 3.05 -15.51
C ALA A 228 -10.60 2.36 -16.54
N THR A 229 -9.67 3.12 -17.14
CA THR A 229 -8.70 2.55 -18.08
C THR A 229 -7.78 1.53 -17.40
N ALA A 230 -7.28 1.82 -16.19
CA ALA A 230 -6.46 0.88 -15.42
C ALA A 230 -7.22 -0.43 -15.18
N ILE A 231 -8.47 -0.35 -14.72
CA ILE A 231 -9.32 -1.53 -14.47
C ILE A 231 -9.58 -2.31 -15.77
N VAL A 232 -10.01 -1.62 -16.83
CA VAL A 232 -10.33 -2.26 -18.12
C VAL A 232 -9.11 -2.94 -18.72
N VAL A 233 -7.96 -2.26 -18.76
CA VAL A 233 -6.70 -2.84 -19.27
C VAL A 233 -6.31 -4.08 -18.49
N ASN A 234 -6.37 -4.03 -17.16
CA ASN A 234 -6.02 -5.19 -16.35
C ASN A 234 -6.97 -6.37 -16.60
N VAL A 235 -8.29 -6.13 -16.59
CA VAL A 235 -9.27 -7.19 -16.86
C VAL A 235 -9.08 -7.78 -18.26
N VAL A 236 -8.90 -6.96 -19.29
CA VAL A 236 -8.70 -7.41 -20.67
C VAL A 236 -7.42 -8.22 -20.81
N VAL A 237 -6.30 -7.75 -20.23
CA VAL A 237 -5.02 -8.45 -20.27
C VAL A 237 -5.12 -9.80 -19.56
N ASN A 238 -5.72 -9.84 -18.37
CA ASN A 238 -5.83 -11.07 -17.60
C ASN A 238 -6.77 -12.10 -18.21
N VAL A 239 -7.87 -11.67 -18.84
CA VAL A 239 -8.89 -12.58 -19.41
C VAL A 239 -8.52 -13.01 -20.84
N ARG A 240 -7.99 -12.10 -21.67
CA ARG A 240 -7.77 -12.36 -23.10
C ARG A 240 -6.31 -12.54 -23.52
N PHE A 241 -5.38 -12.00 -22.74
CA PHE A 241 -3.96 -11.93 -23.09
C PHE A 241 -3.05 -12.42 -21.95
N SER A 242 -3.51 -13.37 -21.13
CA SER A 242 -2.77 -13.88 -19.97
C SER A 242 -1.36 -14.38 -20.33
N GLU A 243 -1.18 -15.02 -21.49
CA GLU A 243 0.12 -15.48 -21.99
C GLU A 243 1.11 -14.34 -22.35
N HIS A 244 0.60 -13.13 -22.55
CA HIS A 244 1.39 -11.95 -22.91
C HIS A 244 1.60 -11.01 -21.73
N SER A 245 0.91 -11.22 -20.60
CA SER A 245 0.96 -10.35 -19.43
C SER A 245 2.37 -10.19 -18.84
N HIS A 246 3.25 -11.19 -19.07
CA HIS A 246 4.65 -11.17 -18.63
C HIS A 246 5.62 -10.55 -19.65
N LYS A 247 5.14 -10.14 -20.84
CA LYS A 247 5.99 -9.61 -21.89
C LYS A 247 6.10 -8.10 -21.89
N LEU A 248 5.05 -7.40 -21.47
CA LEU A 248 4.97 -5.94 -21.51
C LEU A 248 4.23 -5.40 -20.28
N PRO A 249 4.58 -4.20 -19.79
CA PRO A 249 3.92 -3.55 -18.66
C PRO A 249 2.59 -2.90 -19.08
N PHE A 250 1.62 -3.70 -19.52
CA PHE A 250 0.36 -3.23 -20.10
C PHE A 250 -0.42 -2.29 -19.19
N LEU A 251 -0.39 -2.52 -17.88
CA LEU A 251 -1.16 -1.73 -16.92
C LEU A 251 -0.60 -0.31 -16.84
N ALA A 252 0.70 -0.17 -16.70
CA ALA A 252 1.36 1.13 -16.74
C ALA A 252 1.15 1.83 -18.08
N MET A 253 1.29 1.09 -19.19
CA MET A 253 1.05 1.63 -20.54
C MET A 253 -0.38 2.18 -20.69
N GLY A 254 -1.39 1.46 -20.18
CA GLY A 254 -2.79 1.89 -20.22
C GLY A 254 -3.04 3.17 -19.42
N VAL A 255 -2.51 3.23 -18.20
CA VAL A 255 -2.60 4.42 -17.34
C VAL A 255 -1.94 5.63 -18.01
N TRP A 256 -0.72 5.47 -18.53
CA TRP A 256 -0.02 6.56 -19.22
C TRP A 256 -0.69 6.95 -20.52
N ALA A 257 -1.24 6.01 -21.28
CA ALA A 257 -2.03 6.33 -22.47
C ALA A 257 -3.26 7.17 -22.11
N ALA A 258 -3.97 6.86 -21.03
CA ALA A 258 -5.10 7.65 -20.55
C ALA A 258 -4.69 9.05 -20.09
N ILE A 259 -3.57 9.17 -19.33
CA ILE A 259 -3.02 10.47 -18.89
C ILE A 259 -2.70 11.36 -20.12
N LEU A 260 -1.99 10.80 -21.10
CA LEU A 260 -1.58 11.55 -22.29
C LEU A 260 -2.79 11.90 -23.20
N ALA A 261 -3.74 10.98 -23.35
CA ALA A 261 -4.96 11.23 -24.14
C ALA A 261 -5.85 12.30 -23.52
N THR A 262 -5.85 12.44 -22.19
CA THR A 262 -6.63 13.46 -21.47
C THR A 262 -5.89 14.76 -21.27
N ALA A 263 -4.57 14.81 -21.54
CA ALA A 263 -3.74 16.02 -21.40
C ALA A 263 -4.25 17.27 -22.15
N PRO A 264 -4.86 17.16 -23.37
CA PRO A 264 -5.45 18.31 -24.05
C PRO A 264 -6.62 18.93 -23.29
N LEU A 265 -7.37 18.17 -22.48
CA LEU A 265 -8.49 18.67 -21.67
C LEU A 265 -8.00 19.48 -20.45
N ARG A 266 -7.02 18.94 -19.74
CA ARG A 266 -6.32 19.57 -18.61
C ARG A 266 -4.92 19.02 -18.54
N GLN A 267 -3.93 19.90 -18.60
CA GLN A 267 -2.53 19.47 -18.51
C GLN A 267 -2.23 18.72 -17.21
N PRO A 268 -1.48 17.60 -17.29
CA PRO A 268 -0.98 16.89 -16.14
C PRO A 268 -0.03 17.75 -15.30
N ASP A 269 0.01 17.52 -14.00
CA ASP A 269 0.98 18.16 -13.12
C ASP A 269 2.34 17.46 -13.21
N TRP A 270 3.20 17.95 -14.07
CA TRP A 270 4.55 17.41 -14.26
C TRP A 270 5.47 17.61 -13.04
N ASN A 271 5.12 18.52 -12.12
CA ASN A 271 5.86 18.68 -10.88
C ASN A 271 5.53 17.54 -9.91
N ALA A 272 4.26 17.10 -9.84
CA ALA A 272 3.87 15.92 -9.09
C ALA A 272 4.61 14.67 -9.59
N PHE A 273 4.70 14.49 -10.92
CA PHE A 273 5.51 13.41 -11.51
C PHE A 273 6.98 13.47 -11.06
N ARG A 274 7.64 14.64 -11.21
CA ARG A 274 9.06 14.81 -10.87
C ARG A 274 9.34 14.59 -9.39
N SER A 275 8.48 15.11 -8.53
CA SER A 275 8.63 14.97 -7.08
C SER A 275 8.47 13.52 -6.60
N SER A 276 7.71 12.70 -7.33
CA SER A 276 7.47 11.29 -7.00
C SER A 276 8.60 10.35 -7.46
N ILE A 277 9.51 10.78 -8.36
CA ILE A 277 10.57 9.93 -8.91
C ILE A 277 11.44 9.30 -7.80
N LYS A 278 11.92 10.10 -6.85
CA LYS A 278 12.78 9.59 -5.76
C LYS A 278 12.06 8.55 -4.90
N GLY A 279 10.79 8.81 -4.57
CA GLY A 279 9.97 7.87 -3.81
C GLY A 279 9.73 6.58 -4.60
N THR A 280 9.44 6.69 -5.88
CA THR A 280 9.26 5.52 -6.76
C THR A 280 10.53 4.67 -6.83
N ILE A 281 11.70 5.26 -7.08
CA ILE A 281 12.97 4.51 -7.13
C ILE A 281 13.26 3.86 -5.77
N PHE A 282 13.03 4.57 -4.67
CA PHE A 282 13.15 4.02 -3.31
C PHE A 282 12.35 2.72 -3.15
N LEU A 283 11.07 2.76 -3.53
CA LEU A 283 10.18 1.59 -3.44
C LEU A 283 10.62 0.45 -4.37
N LEU A 284 10.99 0.77 -5.60
CA LEU A 284 11.49 -0.23 -6.55
C LEU A 284 12.78 -0.91 -6.06
N CYS A 285 13.68 -0.18 -5.38
CA CYS A 285 14.86 -0.77 -4.77
C CYS A 285 14.50 -1.78 -3.67
N LEU A 286 13.50 -1.48 -2.84
CA LEU A 286 13.04 -2.39 -1.79
C LEU A 286 12.34 -3.62 -2.37
N VAL A 287 11.49 -3.46 -3.39
CA VAL A 287 10.83 -4.57 -4.07
C VAL A 287 11.85 -5.48 -4.75
N MET A 288 12.83 -4.91 -5.48
CA MET A 288 13.90 -5.69 -6.10
C MET A 288 14.78 -6.39 -5.05
N SER A 289 15.00 -5.78 -3.89
CA SER A 289 15.73 -6.45 -2.79
C SER A 289 14.92 -7.62 -2.23
N ALA A 290 13.60 -7.48 -2.09
CA ALA A 290 12.69 -8.52 -1.60
C ALA A 290 12.62 -9.71 -2.58
N SER A 291 12.55 -9.46 -3.91
CA SER A 291 12.48 -10.53 -4.92
C SER A 291 13.75 -11.40 -4.99
N MET A 292 14.85 -10.92 -4.41
CA MET A 292 16.08 -11.71 -4.30
C MET A 292 16.17 -12.58 -3.03
N MET A 293 15.16 -12.59 -2.16
CA MET A 293 15.19 -13.33 -0.89
C MET A 293 14.91 -14.84 -1.11
N PRO A 294 15.55 -15.75 -0.36
CA PRO A 294 15.25 -17.18 -0.39
C PRO A 294 13.98 -17.49 0.40
N VAL A 295 12.82 -17.12 -0.16
CA VAL A 295 11.51 -17.16 0.51
C VAL A 295 11.05 -18.57 0.91
N GLU A 296 11.58 -19.60 0.27
CA GLU A 296 11.35 -21.00 0.62
C GLU A 296 11.83 -21.38 2.04
N LYS A 297 12.67 -20.54 2.64
CA LYS A 297 13.15 -20.70 4.03
C LYS A 297 12.30 -19.96 5.06
N LEU A 298 11.30 -19.21 4.62
CA LEU A 298 10.36 -18.54 5.53
C LEU A 298 9.35 -19.54 6.13
N PRO A 299 8.77 -19.23 7.30
CA PRO A 299 7.67 -20.03 7.86
C PRO A 299 6.51 -20.13 6.87
N SER A 300 5.87 -21.30 6.80
CA SER A 300 4.73 -21.51 5.92
C SER A 300 3.62 -20.48 6.15
N PRO A 301 2.97 -19.97 5.09
CA PRO A 301 1.86 -19.04 5.18
C PRO A 301 0.72 -19.60 6.03
N SER A 302 0.19 -18.78 6.92
CA SER A 302 -0.92 -19.09 7.82
C SER A 302 -1.56 -17.78 8.30
N TRP A 303 -2.75 -17.87 8.89
CA TRP A 303 -3.35 -16.70 9.51
C TRP A 303 -2.49 -16.10 10.64
N VAL A 304 -1.71 -16.94 11.33
CA VAL A 304 -0.78 -16.50 12.39
C VAL A 304 0.36 -15.69 11.79
N THR A 305 0.97 -16.19 10.71
CA THR A 305 2.05 -15.46 10.03
C THR A 305 1.55 -14.16 9.40
N ALA A 306 0.33 -14.15 8.83
CA ALA A 306 -0.30 -12.94 8.34
C ALA A 306 -0.54 -11.91 9.44
N LEU A 307 -1.07 -12.33 10.60
CA LEU A 307 -1.24 -11.45 11.76
C LEU A 307 0.10 -10.85 12.24
N ILE A 308 1.14 -11.68 12.33
CA ILE A 308 2.48 -11.23 12.73
C ILE A 308 3.05 -10.22 11.72
N LEU A 309 2.88 -10.47 10.42
CA LEU A 309 3.34 -9.54 9.37
C LEU A 309 2.76 -8.14 9.53
N GLY A 310 1.53 -7.99 10.00
CA GLY A 310 0.98 -6.66 10.26
C GLY A 310 1.63 -5.95 11.45
N PHE A 311 2.05 -6.66 12.50
CA PHE A 311 2.87 -6.07 13.56
C PHE A 311 4.27 -5.73 13.08
N VAL A 312 4.83 -6.53 12.18
CA VAL A 312 6.11 -6.23 11.50
C VAL A 312 5.96 -4.99 10.62
N SER A 313 4.82 -4.86 9.90
CA SER A 313 4.49 -3.69 9.10
C SER A 313 4.35 -2.39 9.92
N ALA A 314 4.07 -2.48 11.20
CA ALA A 314 4.08 -1.30 12.07
C ALA A 314 5.47 -0.65 12.20
N VAL A 315 6.53 -1.41 11.98
CA VAL A 315 7.93 -0.97 12.10
C VAL A 315 8.60 -0.84 10.73
N PHE A 316 8.20 -1.67 9.77
CA PHE A 316 8.75 -1.68 8.41
C PHE A 316 7.65 -1.32 7.41
N ASP A 317 8.04 -0.64 6.33
CA ASP A 317 7.10 -0.28 5.26
C ASP A 317 6.38 -1.53 4.71
N ASN A 318 5.09 -1.39 4.40
CA ASN A 318 4.23 -2.48 3.95
C ASN A 318 4.64 -3.07 2.58
N ILE A 319 5.27 -2.28 1.72
CA ILE A 319 5.60 -2.67 0.34
C ILE A 319 6.61 -3.81 0.28
N PRO A 320 7.80 -3.75 0.94
CA PRO A 320 8.75 -4.86 0.91
C PRO A 320 8.22 -6.13 1.56
N LEU A 321 7.33 -6.03 2.56
CA LEU A 321 6.72 -7.20 3.18
C LEU A 321 5.72 -7.87 2.23
N THR A 322 4.96 -7.07 1.47
CA THR A 322 4.07 -7.59 0.42
C THR A 322 4.87 -8.26 -0.70
N ALA A 323 5.98 -7.67 -1.14
CA ALA A 323 6.85 -8.27 -2.14
C ALA A 323 7.35 -9.66 -1.69
N LEU A 324 7.84 -9.78 -0.44
CA LEU A 324 8.24 -11.07 0.13
C LEU A 324 7.11 -12.08 0.17
N ALA A 325 5.91 -11.67 0.54
CA ALA A 325 4.75 -12.55 0.63
C ALA A 325 4.27 -13.02 -0.75
N LEU A 326 4.36 -12.16 -1.77
CA LEU A 326 4.05 -12.50 -3.16
C LEU A 326 5.04 -13.54 -3.71
N GLU A 327 6.34 -13.36 -3.47
CA GLU A 327 7.37 -14.33 -3.81
C GLU A 327 7.18 -15.69 -3.10
N GLN A 328 6.74 -15.67 -1.84
CA GLN A 328 6.47 -16.88 -1.07
C GLN A 328 5.19 -17.59 -1.53
N GLY A 329 4.14 -16.84 -1.86
CA GLY A 329 2.82 -17.34 -2.21
C GLY A 329 2.05 -18.00 -1.04
N GLY A 330 0.84 -18.50 -1.32
CA GLY A 330 0.06 -19.31 -0.37
C GLY A 330 -0.60 -18.53 0.78
N TYR A 331 -0.63 -17.22 0.73
CA TYR A 331 -1.39 -16.39 1.69
C TYR A 331 -2.86 -16.26 1.28
N ASP A 332 -3.69 -15.97 2.27
CA ASP A 332 -4.99 -15.34 2.02
C ASP A 332 -4.74 -13.87 1.69
N TRP A 333 -5.00 -13.50 0.44
CA TRP A 333 -4.62 -12.19 -0.09
C TRP A 333 -5.44 -11.05 0.50
N GLY A 334 -6.70 -11.29 0.87
CA GLY A 334 -7.52 -10.32 1.58
C GLY A 334 -7.01 -10.08 3.00
N MET A 335 -6.66 -11.15 3.72
CA MET A 335 -6.05 -11.02 5.04
C MET A 335 -4.68 -10.34 4.98
N LEU A 336 -3.84 -10.73 4.02
CA LEU A 336 -2.53 -10.12 3.85
C LEU A 336 -2.64 -8.63 3.51
N ALA A 337 -3.52 -8.26 2.58
CA ALA A 337 -3.75 -6.87 2.20
C ALA A 337 -4.15 -6.01 3.40
N TYR A 338 -5.08 -6.53 4.23
CA TYR A 338 -5.45 -5.85 5.47
C TYR A 338 -4.30 -5.77 6.45
N THR A 339 -3.61 -6.89 6.72
CA THR A 339 -2.58 -6.93 7.77
C THR A 339 -1.40 -6.04 7.46
N VAL A 340 -0.84 -6.12 6.26
CA VAL A 340 0.32 -5.30 5.89
C VAL A 340 -0.08 -3.85 5.65
N GLY A 341 -1.23 -3.58 5.01
CA GLY A 341 -1.71 -2.23 4.74
C GLY A 341 -2.09 -1.50 6.02
N PHE A 342 -3.05 -2.02 6.78
CA PHE A 342 -3.51 -1.38 8.02
C PHE A 342 -2.45 -1.41 9.12
N GLY A 343 -1.67 -2.50 9.22
CA GLY A 343 -0.64 -2.71 10.24
C GLY A 343 0.37 -1.56 10.31
N GLY A 344 0.76 -1.02 9.16
CA GLY A 344 1.64 0.14 9.07
C GLY A 344 1.11 1.43 9.72
N SER A 345 -0.17 1.46 10.11
CA SER A 345 -0.76 2.62 10.80
C SER A 345 -0.46 2.67 12.30
N MET A 346 -0.04 1.55 12.90
CA MET A 346 0.17 1.46 14.35
C MET A 346 1.31 2.34 14.86
N ILE A 347 2.30 2.66 14.00
CA ILE A 347 3.39 3.59 14.29
C ILE A 347 3.50 4.58 13.13
N TRP A 348 3.85 5.85 13.41
CA TRP A 348 3.82 6.93 12.41
C TRP A 348 4.74 6.70 11.20
N PHE A 349 5.82 5.93 11.34
CA PHE A 349 6.76 5.61 10.26
C PHE A 349 6.55 4.21 9.64
N GLY A 350 5.57 3.44 10.11
CA GLY A 350 5.27 2.10 9.60
C GLY A 350 4.62 2.10 8.20
N SER A 351 4.18 3.26 7.71
CA SER A 351 3.68 3.42 6.35
C SER A 351 4.10 4.75 5.75
N SER A 352 4.23 4.78 4.43
CA SER A 352 4.53 6.00 3.68
C SER A 352 3.47 7.10 3.91
N ALA A 353 2.20 6.75 4.14
CA ALA A 353 1.12 7.68 4.50
C ALA A 353 1.38 8.35 5.87
N GLY A 354 1.84 7.57 6.86
CA GLY A 354 2.20 8.09 8.18
C GLY A 354 3.41 9.02 8.14
N VAL A 355 4.44 8.67 7.38
CA VAL A 355 5.60 9.54 7.15
C VAL A 355 5.18 10.86 6.48
N ALA A 356 4.34 10.79 5.45
CA ALA A 356 3.90 11.97 4.71
C ALA A 356 3.08 12.94 5.57
N ILE A 357 2.09 12.43 6.32
CA ILE A 357 1.23 13.29 7.16
C ILE A 357 2.01 13.94 8.31
N THR A 358 3.04 13.28 8.85
CA THR A 358 3.87 13.86 9.91
C THR A 358 4.78 15.01 9.42
N ASN A 359 4.90 15.23 8.11
CA ASN A 359 5.49 16.46 7.59
C ASN A 359 4.56 17.67 7.79
N LEU A 360 3.24 17.47 7.76
CA LEU A 360 2.25 18.50 8.13
C LEU A 360 2.13 18.66 9.64
N TYR A 361 2.38 17.60 10.41
CA TYR A 361 2.23 17.54 11.86
C TYR A 361 3.51 17.03 12.54
N PRO A 362 4.59 17.84 12.59
CA PRO A 362 5.88 17.40 13.16
C PRO A 362 5.80 16.95 14.63
N ASN A 363 4.85 17.47 15.39
CA ASN A 363 4.60 17.07 16.79
C ASN A 363 4.08 15.63 16.92
N ALA A 364 3.60 15.01 15.87
CA ALA A 364 3.14 13.63 15.84
C ALA A 364 4.29 12.60 15.63
N ARG A 365 5.52 13.04 15.42
CA ARG A 365 6.70 12.16 15.18
C ARG A 365 7.23 11.45 16.45
N SER A 366 6.53 11.47 17.55
CA SER A 366 6.91 10.74 18.77
C SER A 366 6.18 9.40 18.83
N VAL A 367 6.93 8.29 18.78
CA VAL A 367 6.39 6.93 18.89
C VAL A 367 5.57 6.75 20.17
N GLY A 368 6.09 7.22 21.30
CA GLY A 368 5.41 7.10 22.59
C GLY A 368 4.08 7.87 22.63
N GLN A 369 4.02 9.08 22.05
CA GLN A 369 2.77 9.84 21.96
C GLN A 369 1.81 9.23 20.95
N TRP A 370 2.31 8.72 19.82
CA TRP A 370 1.50 8.04 18.81
C TRP A 370 0.82 6.82 19.39
N LEU A 371 1.55 5.94 20.07
CA LEU A 371 0.99 4.75 20.72
C LEU A 371 0.04 5.11 21.89
N ARG A 372 0.41 6.11 22.71
CA ARG A 372 -0.42 6.53 23.84
C ARG A 372 -1.77 7.10 23.43
N HIS A 373 -1.79 7.94 22.39
CA HIS A 373 -3.02 8.62 21.95
C HIS A 373 -3.73 7.87 20.82
N GLY A 374 -3.00 7.10 20.00
CA GLY A 374 -3.50 6.29 18.89
C GLY A 374 -3.67 4.80 19.23
N TRP A 375 -3.71 4.41 20.51
CA TRP A 375 -3.84 3.00 20.94
C TRP A 375 -5.01 2.27 20.27
N HIS A 376 -6.09 2.98 19.99
CA HIS A 376 -7.27 2.46 19.31
C HIS A 376 -6.97 1.90 17.91
N VAL A 377 -5.90 2.36 17.24
CA VAL A 377 -5.49 1.83 15.95
C VAL A 377 -4.97 0.38 16.09
N ALA A 378 -4.13 0.11 17.12
CA ALA A 378 -3.65 -1.24 17.37
C ALA A 378 -4.79 -2.20 17.78
N VAL A 379 -5.73 -1.72 18.60
CA VAL A 379 -6.94 -2.49 18.94
C VAL A 379 -7.78 -2.77 17.69
N ALA A 380 -7.97 -1.77 16.84
CA ALA A 380 -8.73 -1.89 15.60
C ALA A 380 -8.09 -2.91 14.64
N TYR A 381 -6.75 -2.93 14.56
CA TYR A 381 -6.02 -3.92 13.79
C TYR A 381 -6.37 -5.36 14.20
N VAL A 382 -6.26 -5.64 15.51
CA VAL A 382 -6.53 -6.97 16.06
C VAL A 382 -8.01 -7.36 15.90
N VAL A 383 -8.93 -6.45 16.25
CA VAL A 383 -10.37 -6.70 16.15
C VAL A 383 -10.78 -6.92 14.69
N GLY A 384 -10.35 -6.07 13.76
CA GLY A 384 -10.64 -6.21 12.33
C GLY A 384 -10.14 -7.54 11.77
N PHE A 385 -8.90 -7.92 12.13
CA PHE A 385 -8.32 -9.20 11.70
C PHE A 385 -9.15 -10.40 12.15
N PHE A 386 -9.50 -10.47 13.45
CA PHE A 386 -10.26 -11.62 13.96
C PHE A 386 -11.71 -11.63 13.49
N VAL A 387 -12.32 -10.47 13.21
CA VAL A 387 -13.63 -10.42 12.56
C VAL A 387 -13.56 -10.96 11.14
N LEU A 388 -12.54 -10.58 10.36
CA LEU A 388 -12.34 -11.13 9.01
C LEU A 388 -12.13 -12.65 9.05
N LEU A 389 -11.26 -13.11 9.96
CA LEU A 389 -11.00 -14.54 10.16
C LEU A 389 -12.26 -15.31 10.58
N ALA A 390 -13.09 -14.74 11.43
CA ALA A 390 -14.32 -15.38 11.89
C ALA A 390 -15.42 -15.43 10.82
N LEU A 391 -15.52 -14.41 9.97
CA LEU A 391 -16.59 -14.33 8.97
C LEU A 391 -16.24 -15.02 7.65
N ILE A 392 -14.99 -14.94 7.21
CA ILE A 392 -14.56 -15.48 5.90
C ILE A 392 -13.69 -16.73 6.06
N GLY A 393 -12.97 -16.85 7.17
CA GLY A 393 -11.98 -17.92 7.38
C GLY A 393 -10.66 -17.62 6.68
N TRP A 394 -9.72 -18.56 6.76
CA TRP A 394 -8.44 -18.53 6.06
C TRP A 394 -8.58 -19.18 4.69
N GLN A 395 -8.44 -18.42 3.61
CA GLN A 395 -8.60 -18.87 2.23
C GLN A 395 -7.32 -18.59 1.41
N PRO A 396 -6.29 -19.44 1.50
CA PRO A 396 -5.04 -19.25 0.80
C PRO A 396 -5.25 -19.28 -0.72
N GLY A 397 -4.74 -18.25 -1.40
CA GLY A 397 -4.78 -18.12 -2.87
C GLY A 397 -3.40 -18.38 -3.50
N ASN A 398 -3.38 -18.77 -4.75
CA ASN A 398 -2.14 -18.91 -5.53
C ASN A 398 -1.92 -17.67 -6.38
N THR A 399 -0.66 -17.19 -6.42
CA THR A 399 -0.21 -16.18 -7.39
C THR A 399 0.23 -16.82 -8.70
N ARG A 400 0.44 -16.03 -9.72
CA ARG A 400 0.93 -16.51 -11.04
C ARG A 400 2.32 -17.13 -10.95
N HIS A 401 3.18 -16.64 -10.08
CA HIS A 401 4.52 -17.21 -9.87
C HIS A 401 4.45 -18.69 -9.47
N HIS A 402 3.45 -19.07 -8.65
CA HIS A 402 3.27 -20.46 -8.23
C HIS A 402 2.54 -21.35 -9.25
N VAL A 403 1.74 -20.78 -10.15
CA VAL A 403 1.07 -21.55 -11.22
C VAL A 403 2.07 -21.98 -12.30
N VAL A 404 3.12 -21.19 -12.53
CA VAL A 404 4.18 -21.52 -13.49
C VAL A 404 5.15 -22.55 -12.94
N ASN A 405 5.27 -22.71 -11.61
CA ASN A 405 6.17 -23.67 -10.97
C ASN A 405 5.49 -24.53 -9.91
N PRO A 406 4.68 -25.56 -10.30
CA PRO A 406 3.95 -26.42 -9.36
C PRO A 406 4.85 -27.23 -8.39
N ARG A 407 6.19 -27.21 -8.58
CA ARG A 407 7.15 -27.97 -7.75
C ARG A 407 7.67 -27.18 -6.56
N ALA A 408 7.44 -25.87 -6.49
CA ALA A 408 7.86 -25.05 -5.35
C ALA A 408 6.89 -25.10 -4.17
N GLY A 409 5.64 -25.50 -4.39
CA GLY A 409 4.63 -25.69 -3.33
C GLY A 409 4.68 -27.12 -2.79
N GLY A 410 5.39 -27.34 -1.68
CA GLY A 410 5.44 -28.62 -0.98
C GLY A 410 4.05 -29.08 -0.51
N GLY A 411 3.57 -30.16 -1.09
CA GLY A 411 2.68 -31.11 -0.45
C GLY A 411 1.27 -30.66 -0.12
N ALA A 412 0.40 -30.54 -1.12
CA ALA A 412 -1.02 -30.78 -0.85
C ALA A 412 -1.21 -32.30 -0.64
N PRO A 413 -1.90 -32.78 0.43
CA PRO A 413 -2.21 -34.18 0.56
C PRO A 413 -3.15 -34.59 -0.57
N ALA A 414 -2.73 -35.63 -1.31
CA ALA A 414 -3.57 -36.29 -2.30
C ALA A 414 -4.86 -36.74 -1.61
N VAL A 415 -5.99 -36.20 -2.04
CA VAL A 415 -7.30 -36.75 -1.70
C VAL A 415 -7.37 -38.13 -2.35
N ALA A 416 -7.18 -39.16 -1.57
CA ALA A 416 -7.41 -40.53 -1.97
C ALA A 416 -8.90 -40.69 -2.34
N GLY A 417 -9.15 -40.86 -3.63
CA GLY A 417 -10.45 -41.32 -4.09
C GLY A 417 -10.69 -42.73 -3.59
N ASP A 418 -11.73 -42.90 -2.83
CA ASP A 418 -12.28 -44.20 -2.55
C ASP A 418 -13.51 -44.46 -3.41
N LYS A 419 -13.59 -45.71 -3.86
CA LYS A 419 -14.47 -46.36 -4.81
C LYS A 419 -15.97 -46.17 -4.61
#